data_1eb2332972ea8983a644101cf2c5991e
#
_entry.id   1eb2332972ea8983a644101cf2c5991e
#
_cell.length_a   1.000
_cell.length_b   1.000
_cell.length_c   1.000
_cell.angle_alpha   90.00
_cell.angle_beta   90.00
_cell.angle_gamma   90.00
#
_symmetry.space_group_name_H-M   'P 1'
#
loop_
_entity.id
_entity.type
_entity.pdbx_description
1 polymer ?
#
loop_
_entity_poly.entity_id
_entity_poly.type
_entity_poly.pdbx_seq_one_letter_code
_entity_poly.pdbx_strand_id
1 'polypeptide(L)'
;MTFLDHHKLASVIIDRIDPARVTRDLSELITIRSVNPFDDAPSPGCREEELAEIYLAKMQAIRLETGRVDVVDGRPNIWGRLKGKGQGPVVMLAGHMDTVGTDGYPDAFSGRIENGLVYGRGACDMKAALAAFLEVARAIRESAVELPGDLLLVGLCDEEHMMLGSKDFGRTGPKADFAIVGEPTSLRICPAHSGQRTFFIRTYGTAVHSSRPERGVNAIVHMARVINALEGYGENLKRAQHHPLCGYGRFSPGVIRGGSISSAVPDFCELEIDRRFLPGETSEQIVAELRARIDPLAASDNSFRYEIVGPALDVAALDTPVGSPIVLSLVNAATHLFGSPPEIDAFPGGTDAPNLDCPAVVCGPGDLAQAHTLDEYVEVDQVVKAVQLYIHAIVDLMETRT
;
A
#
# COMPACT_ATOMS: atom_id res chain seq x y z
N MET A 1 -9.40 -10.63 33.38
CA MET A 1 -10.70 -10.58 32.67
C MET A 1 -10.84 -11.82 31.80
N THR A 2 -12.01 -12.46 31.72
CA THR A 2 -12.19 -13.68 30.90
C THR A 2 -12.51 -13.30 29.46
N PHE A 3 -12.29 -14.21 28.50
CA PHE A 3 -12.60 -14.04 27.07
C PHE A 3 -14.06 -13.54 26.82
N LEU A 4 -14.98 -13.90 27.70
CA LEU A 4 -16.38 -13.47 27.71
C LEU A 4 -16.56 -11.97 28.05
N ASP A 5 -15.61 -11.35 28.74
CA ASP A 5 -15.69 -9.94 29.13
C ASP A 5 -15.24 -9.01 27.98
N HIS A 6 -14.29 -9.46 27.12
CA HIS A 6 -13.82 -8.69 25.95
C HIS A 6 -14.93 -8.49 24.92
N HIS A 7 -15.69 -9.55 24.61
CA HIS A 7 -16.80 -9.46 23.67
C HIS A 7 -17.92 -8.54 24.17
N LYS A 8 -18.18 -8.54 25.48
CA LYS A 8 -19.16 -7.60 26.06
C LYS A 8 -18.69 -6.15 25.95
N LEU A 9 -17.40 -5.89 26.20
CA LEU A 9 -16.85 -4.55 26.08
C LEU A 9 -16.91 -4.05 24.62
N ALA A 10 -16.51 -4.90 23.68
CA ALA A 10 -16.62 -4.59 22.24
C ALA A 10 -18.10 -4.33 21.84
N SER A 11 -19.05 -5.14 22.32
CA SER A 11 -20.48 -4.95 22.01
C SER A 11 -21.01 -3.60 22.47
N VAL A 12 -20.62 -3.11 23.67
CA VAL A 12 -21.02 -1.78 24.17
C VAL A 12 -20.52 -0.64 23.25
N ILE A 13 -19.33 -0.82 22.66
CA ILE A 13 -18.79 0.16 21.71
C ILE A 13 -19.52 0.02 20.36
N ILE A 14 -19.73 -1.19 19.88
CA ILE A 14 -20.39 -1.49 18.58
C ILE A 14 -21.83 -0.93 18.55
N ASP A 15 -22.54 -0.94 19.68
CA ASP A 15 -23.88 -0.35 19.80
C ASP A 15 -23.91 1.16 19.53
N ARG A 16 -22.77 1.83 19.42
CA ARG A 16 -22.61 3.26 19.10
C ARG A 16 -22.33 3.53 17.62
N ILE A 17 -22.12 2.50 16.80
CA ILE A 17 -21.89 2.66 15.36
C ILE A 17 -23.14 3.25 14.69
N ASP A 18 -22.92 4.33 13.94
CA ASP A 18 -23.97 4.92 13.08
C ASP A 18 -23.61 4.69 11.58
N PRO A 19 -24.23 3.70 10.93
CA PRO A 19 -23.96 3.41 9.51
C PRO A 19 -24.23 4.60 8.58
N ALA A 20 -25.21 5.46 8.92
CA ALA A 20 -25.51 6.64 8.12
C ALA A 20 -24.39 7.69 8.25
N ARG A 21 -23.77 7.80 9.41
CA ARG A 21 -22.62 8.71 9.65
C ARG A 21 -21.39 8.22 8.88
N VAL A 22 -21.06 6.93 8.93
CA VAL A 22 -19.98 6.33 8.14
C VAL A 22 -20.17 6.60 6.66
N THR A 23 -21.38 6.38 6.16
CA THR A 23 -21.72 6.60 4.74
C THR A 23 -21.57 8.06 4.33
N ARG A 24 -22.01 9.01 5.17
CA ARG A 24 -21.87 10.45 4.93
C ARG A 24 -20.39 10.87 4.93
N ASP A 25 -19.61 10.40 5.91
CA ASP A 25 -18.18 10.71 5.98
C ASP A 25 -17.46 10.21 4.75
N LEU A 26 -17.69 8.97 4.34
CA LEU A 26 -17.11 8.40 3.13
C LEU A 26 -17.49 9.21 1.88
N SER A 27 -18.78 9.48 1.70
CA SER A 27 -19.25 10.29 0.56
C SER A 27 -18.57 11.66 0.52
N GLU A 28 -18.44 12.34 1.65
CA GLU A 28 -17.76 13.63 1.76
C GLU A 28 -16.26 13.52 1.43
N LEU A 29 -15.55 12.52 1.97
CA LEU A 29 -14.13 12.32 1.66
C LEU A 29 -13.90 12.05 0.17
N ILE A 30 -14.81 11.34 -0.51
CA ILE A 30 -14.71 11.07 -1.95
C ILE A 30 -14.84 12.37 -2.76
N THR A 31 -15.65 13.34 -2.34
CA THR A 31 -15.83 14.59 -3.09
C THR A 31 -14.55 15.43 -3.18
N ILE A 32 -13.56 15.15 -2.33
CA ILE A 32 -12.29 15.85 -2.33
C ILE A 32 -11.33 15.19 -3.28
N ARG A 33 -10.83 15.97 -4.24
CA ARG A 33 -9.93 15.51 -5.30
C ARG A 33 -8.50 15.37 -4.79
N SER A 34 -8.18 14.27 -4.14
CA SER A 34 -6.83 14.00 -3.61
C SER A 34 -5.98 13.14 -4.54
N VAL A 35 -6.01 13.44 -5.84
CA VAL A 35 -5.23 12.70 -6.84
C VAL A 35 -3.73 12.90 -6.58
N ASN A 36 -2.97 11.80 -6.60
CA ASN A 36 -1.51 11.85 -6.53
C ASN A 36 -0.96 12.54 -7.78
N PRO A 37 -0.08 13.55 -7.65
CA PRO A 37 0.50 14.22 -8.81
C PRO A 37 1.54 13.36 -9.53
N PHE A 38 1.95 12.24 -8.95
CA PHE A 38 3.09 11.43 -9.38
C PHE A 38 4.36 12.31 -9.49
N ASP A 39 5.04 12.31 -10.63
CA ASP A 39 6.21 13.18 -10.89
C ASP A 39 5.84 14.53 -11.50
N ASP A 40 4.55 14.79 -11.74
CA ASP A 40 4.07 16.03 -12.32
C ASP A 40 3.94 17.15 -11.27
N ALA A 41 3.93 18.38 -11.72
CA ALA A 41 3.61 19.52 -10.85
C ALA A 41 2.16 19.40 -10.35
N PRO A 42 1.88 19.70 -9.04
CA PRO A 42 0.54 19.65 -8.50
C PRO A 42 -0.44 20.46 -9.35
N SER A 43 -1.57 19.85 -9.68
CA SER A 43 -2.67 20.46 -10.44
C SER A 43 -3.88 20.72 -9.53
N PRO A 44 -4.92 21.43 -10.01
CA PRO A 44 -6.16 21.63 -9.23
C PRO A 44 -6.88 20.33 -8.80
N GLY A 45 -6.48 19.17 -9.32
CA GLY A 45 -6.96 17.84 -8.91
C GLY A 45 -6.14 17.17 -7.82
N CYS A 46 -4.98 17.73 -7.46
CA CYS A 46 -4.06 17.16 -6.47
C CYS A 46 -4.23 17.89 -5.13
N ARG A 47 -5.29 17.53 -4.38
CA ARG A 47 -5.69 18.23 -3.15
C ARG A 47 -5.56 17.35 -1.92
N GLU A 48 -4.43 16.65 -1.78
CA GLU A 48 -4.18 15.86 -0.56
C GLU A 48 -4.22 16.75 0.69
N GLU A 49 -3.69 17.97 0.62
CA GLU A 49 -3.77 18.94 1.71
C GLU A 49 -5.21 19.23 2.15
N GLU A 50 -6.13 19.46 1.19
CA GLU A 50 -7.54 19.72 1.49
C GLU A 50 -8.18 18.51 2.17
N LEU A 51 -7.89 17.29 1.71
CA LEU A 51 -8.37 16.07 2.36
C LEU A 51 -7.79 15.92 3.77
N ALA A 52 -6.50 16.18 3.93
CA ALA A 52 -5.83 16.13 5.23
C ALA A 52 -6.45 17.12 6.23
N GLU A 53 -6.73 18.35 5.82
CA GLU A 53 -7.36 19.36 6.68
C GLU A 53 -8.77 18.94 7.12
N ILE A 54 -9.58 18.43 6.19
CA ILE A 54 -10.95 17.98 6.49
C ILE A 54 -10.89 16.74 7.41
N TYR A 55 -10.02 15.80 7.13
CA TYR A 55 -9.88 14.60 7.95
C TYR A 55 -9.37 14.94 9.35
N LEU A 56 -8.41 15.86 9.44
CA LEU A 56 -7.91 16.38 10.71
C LEU A 56 -9.02 17.10 11.52
N ALA A 57 -9.84 17.92 10.85
CA ALA A 57 -10.98 18.58 11.51
C ALA A 57 -12.01 17.55 12.04
N LYS A 58 -12.25 16.45 11.32
CA LYS A 58 -13.10 15.36 11.79
C LYS A 58 -12.51 14.66 13.03
N MET A 59 -11.19 14.43 13.07
CA MET A 59 -10.49 13.91 14.26
C MET A 59 -10.59 14.87 15.45
N GLN A 60 -10.46 16.18 15.23
CA GLN A 60 -10.61 17.21 16.28
C GLN A 60 -12.03 17.25 16.81
N ALA A 61 -13.05 17.11 15.95
CA ALA A 61 -14.45 17.03 16.37
C ALA A 61 -14.72 15.83 17.30
N ILE A 62 -13.99 14.74 17.14
CA ILE A 62 -14.00 13.57 18.04
C ILE A 62 -13.18 13.85 19.32
N ARG A 63 -12.49 14.97 19.42
CA ARG A 63 -11.57 15.36 20.51
C ARG A 63 -10.36 14.44 20.63
N LEU A 64 -9.79 14.05 19.49
CA LEU A 64 -8.48 13.41 19.46
C LEU A 64 -7.38 14.46 19.66
N GLU A 65 -6.26 14.07 20.24
CA GLU A 65 -5.03 14.86 20.16
C GLU A 65 -4.47 14.69 18.75
N THR A 66 -4.29 15.78 18.01
CA THR A 66 -3.96 15.75 16.59
C THR A 66 -2.62 16.36 16.27
N GLY A 67 -1.99 15.88 15.20
CA GLY A 67 -0.78 16.44 14.63
C GLY A 67 -0.75 16.33 13.11
N ARG A 68 0.09 17.17 12.50
CA ARG A 68 0.35 17.25 11.07
C ARG A 68 1.85 17.40 10.85
N VAL A 69 2.38 16.73 9.83
CA VAL A 69 3.77 16.86 9.36
C VAL A 69 3.75 16.93 7.85
N ASP A 70 4.24 18.04 7.28
CA ASP A 70 4.39 18.15 5.83
C ASP A 70 5.60 17.33 5.36
N VAL A 71 5.36 16.29 4.58
CA VAL A 71 6.38 15.40 4.01
C VAL A 71 6.96 16.01 2.75
N VAL A 72 6.07 16.53 1.89
CA VAL A 72 6.34 17.32 0.71
C VAL A 72 5.40 18.50 0.74
N ASP A 73 5.72 19.58 0.04
CA ASP A 73 4.87 20.78 -0.03
C ASP A 73 3.44 20.45 -0.46
N GLY A 74 2.46 20.80 0.37
CA GLY A 74 1.05 20.49 0.16
C GLY A 74 0.64 19.02 0.30
N ARG A 75 1.52 18.16 0.82
CA ARG A 75 1.26 16.72 0.99
C ARG A 75 1.66 16.26 2.41
N PRO A 76 0.80 16.46 3.39
CA PRO A 76 1.11 16.14 4.78
C PRO A 76 0.73 14.72 5.16
N ASN A 77 1.45 14.17 6.14
CA ASN A 77 0.92 13.14 7.03
C ASN A 77 0.14 13.81 8.15
N ILE A 78 -0.94 13.17 8.57
CA ILE A 78 -1.75 13.61 9.72
C ILE A 78 -2.02 12.44 10.66
N TRP A 79 -2.23 12.76 11.93
CA TRP A 79 -2.60 11.76 12.90
C TRP A 79 -3.53 12.31 13.98
N GLY A 80 -4.31 11.39 14.60
CA GLY A 80 -5.16 11.69 15.74
C GLY A 80 -5.07 10.58 16.78
N ARG A 81 -4.80 10.91 18.03
CA ARG A 81 -4.66 9.98 19.15
C ARG A 81 -5.85 10.06 20.11
N LEU A 82 -6.51 8.93 20.30
CA LEU A 82 -7.45 8.69 21.39
C LEU A 82 -6.69 8.07 22.55
N LYS A 83 -6.46 8.86 23.60
CA LYS A 83 -5.74 8.38 24.80
C LYS A 83 -6.59 7.38 25.58
N GLY A 84 -5.97 6.28 25.95
CA GLY A 84 -6.47 5.30 26.92
C GLY A 84 -5.84 5.50 28.29
N LYS A 85 -5.84 4.45 29.10
CA LYS A 85 -5.30 4.45 30.48
C LYS A 85 -3.77 4.38 30.56
N GLY A 86 -3.07 4.21 29.43
CA GLY A 86 -1.62 4.03 29.39
C GLY A 86 -1.11 2.69 29.97
N GLN A 87 -1.96 1.67 29.99
CA GLN A 87 -1.68 0.34 30.56
C GLN A 87 -1.61 -0.75 29.47
N GLY A 88 -1.99 -0.44 28.23
CA GLY A 88 -2.03 -1.33 27.10
C GLY A 88 -1.21 -0.82 25.92
N PRO A 89 -1.17 -1.60 24.81
CA PRO A 89 -0.46 -1.23 23.61
C PRO A 89 -1.10 -0.03 22.88
N VAL A 90 -0.29 0.66 22.08
CA VAL A 90 -0.76 1.65 21.10
C VAL A 90 -1.11 0.90 19.81
N VAL A 91 -2.37 0.99 19.38
CA VAL A 91 -2.84 0.39 18.13
C VAL A 91 -3.08 1.48 17.10
N MET A 92 -2.49 1.33 15.92
CA MET A 92 -2.61 2.26 14.81
C MET A 92 -3.61 1.73 13.78
N LEU A 93 -4.47 2.61 13.29
CA LEU A 93 -5.28 2.44 12.08
C LEU A 93 -4.73 3.42 11.04
N ALA A 94 -4.10 2.92 9.99
CA ALA A 94 -3.42 3.74 8.99
C ALA A 94 -3.99 3.52 7.60
N GLY A 95 -4.03 4.59 6.82
CA GLY A 95 -4.43 4.55 5.43
C GLY A 95 -3.95 5.78 4.67
N HIS A 96 -3.84 5.63 3.35
CA HIS A 96 -3.44 6.73 2.50
C HIS A 96 -4.61 7.65 2.14
N MET A 97 -4.26 8.90 1.83
CA MET A 97 -5.22 9.95 1.50
C MET A 97 -5.26 10.25 0.00
N ASP A 98 -4.20 9.96 -0.72
CA ASP A 98 -4.12 10.12 -2.16
C ASP A 98 -4.92 9.06 -2.93
N THR A 99 -5.09 9.26 -4.21
CA THR A 99 -5.74 8.34 -5.14
C THR A 99 -5.04 8.40 -6.49
N VAL A 100 -5.20 7.36 -7.30
CA VAL A 100 -4.79 7.42 -8.71
C VAL A 100 -5.62 8.42 -9.51
N GLY A 101 -5.19 8.68 -10.75
CA GLY A 101 -5.86 9.58 -11.69
C GLY A 101 -7.30 9.17 -12.03
N THR A 102 -8.01 10.10 -12.69
CA THR A 102 -9.45 9.97 -13.01
C THR A 102 -9.74 10.14 -14.48
N ASP A 103 -8.76 9.95 -15.35
CA ASP A 103 -8.92 10.05 -16.78
C ASP A 103 -9.99 9.07 -17.28
N GLY A 104 -10.99 9.59 -18.01
CA GLY A 104 -12.12 8.80 -18.48
C GLY A 104 -13.19 8.47 -17.41
N TYR A 105 -13.10 9.03 -16.20
CA TYR A 105 -14.07 8.84 -15.12
C TYR A 105 -14.72 10.19 -14.73
N PRO A 106 -15.75 10.66 -15.44
CA PRO A 106 -16.32 12.01 -15.25
C PRO A 106 -16.94 12.23 -13.87
N ASP A 107 -17.56 11.20 -13.27
CA ASP A 107 -18.24 11.28 -11.97
C ASP A 107 -17.35 10.79 -10.79
N ALA A 108 -16.04 10.76 -11.00
CA ALA A 108 -15.07 10.21 -10.06
C ALA A 108 -15.18 10.79 -8.64
N PHE A 109 -15.59 12.03 -8.49
CA PHE A 109 -15.70 12.72 -7.20
C PHE A 109 -17.14 13.07 -6.81
N SER A 110 -18.13 12.27 -7.29
CA SER A 110 -19.53 12.50 -6.95
C SER A 110 -19.88 12.13 -5.51
N GLY A 111 -19.21 11.13 -4.94
CA GLY A 111 -19.59 10.57 -3.63
C GLY A 111 -21.02 10.01 -3.64
N ARG A 112 -21.55 9.62 -4.80
CA ARG A 112 -22.94 9.17 -4.99
C ARG A 112 -23.24 7.93 -4.16
N ILE A 113 -24.35 8.00 -3.43
CA ILE A 113 -24.86 6.89 -2.63
C ILE A 113 -26.07 6.31 -3.34
N GLU A 114 -26.01 5.02 -3.69
CA GLU A 114 -27.12 4.36 -4.38
C GLU A 114 -27.12 2.85 -4.07
N ASN A 115 -28.29 2.31 -3.75
CA ASN A 115 -28.50 0.86 -3.49
C ASN A 115 -27.52 0.24 -2.47
N GLY A 116 -27.10 0.99 -1.44
CA GLY A 116 -26.16 0.52 -0.42
C GLY A 116 -24.70 0.58 -0.86
N LEU A 117 -24.40 1.19 -2.00
CA LEU A 117 -23.06 1.42 -2.53
C LEU A 117 -22.71 2.91 -2.46
N VAL A 118 -21.43 3.20 -2.24
CA VAL A 118 -20.86 4.55 -2.37
C VAL A 118 -19.89 4.55 -3.53
N TYR A 119 -20.10 5.43 -4.50
CA TYR A 119 -19.34 5.49 -5.74
C TYR A 119 -18.37 6.66 -5.76
N GLY A 120 -17.23 6.46 -6.39
CA GLY A 120 -16.26 7.48 -6.73
C GLY A 120 -14.82 7.00 -6.54
N ARG A 121 -13.86 7.75 -7.06
CA ARG A 121 -12.44 7.48 -6.93
C ARG A 121 -12.02 7.56 -5.45
N GLY A 122 -11.35 6.52 -4.96
CA GLY A 122 -11.02 6.36 -3.55
C GLY A 122 -12.14 5.75 -2.72
N ALA A 123 -13.31 5.42 -3.30
CA ALA A 123 -14.38 4.77 -2.55
C ALA A 123 -13.93 3.42 -1.99
N CYS A 124 -13.19 2.66 -2.78
CA CYS A 124 -12.60 1.38 -2.40
C CYS A 124 -11.17 1.58 -1.91
N ASP A 125 -10.37 2.36 -2.62
CA ASP A 125 -8.92 2.52 -2.44
C ASP A 125 -8.56 3.97 -2.10
N MET A 126 -8.43 4.38 -0.76
CA MET A 126 -8.90 3.59 0.38
C MET A 126 -9.69 4.46 1.38
N LYS A 127 -10.44 5.47 0.90
CA LYS A 127 -11.20 6.40 1.76
C LYS A 127 -12.29 5.71 2.58
N ALA A 128 -12.77 4.52 2.15
CA ALA A 128 -13.68 3.70 2.95
C ALA A 128 -13.08 3.32 4.31
N ALA A 129 -11.81 2.94 4.33
CA ALA A 129 -11.12 2.65 5.58
C ALA A 129 -10.92 3.90 6.43
N LEU A 130 -10.57 5.05 5.81
CA LEU A 130 -10.46 6.32 6.54
C LEU A 130 -11.78 6.70 7.23
N ALA A 131 -12.91 6.53 6.55
CA ALA A 131 -14.24 6.76 7.14
C ALA A 131 -14.53 5.76 8.27
N ALA A 132 -14.18 4.48 8.09
CA ALA A 132 -14.32 3.46 9.13
C ALA A 132 -13.48 3.78 10.38
N PHE A 133 -12.25 4.27 10.22
CA PHE A 133 -11.37 4.64 11.33
C PHE A 133 -11.95 5.79 12.17
N LEU A 134 -12.53 6.80 11.54
CA LEU A 134 -13.23 7.86 12.26
C LEU A 134 -14.39 7.31 13.10
N GLU A 135 -15.16 6.38 12.53
CA GLU A 135 -16.29 5.82 13.24
C GLU A 135 -15.85 4.92 14.41
N VAL A 136 -14.75 4.16 14.26
CA VAL A 136 -14.14 3.41 15.38
C VAL A 136 -13.85 4.36 16.56
N ALA A 137 -13.15 5.46 16.30
CA ALA A 137 -12.80 6.42 17.35
C ALA A 137 -14.04 7.09 17.97
N ARG A 138 -15.06 7.42 17.16
CA ARG A 138 -16.34 7.98 17.64
C ARG A 138 -17.09 7.00 18.52
N ALA A 139 -17.26 5.77 18.06
CA ALA A 139 -17.99 4.74 18.79
C ALA A 139 -17.34 4.48 20.17
N ILE A 140 -16.00 4.41 20.22
CA ILE A 140 -15.26 4.29 21.48
C ILE A 140 -15.55 5.52 22.39
N ARG A 141 -15.46 6.71 21.84
CA ARG A 141 -15.70 7.95 22.62
C ARG A 141 -17.13 8.04 23.13
N GLU A 142 -18.13 7.70 22.31
CA GLU A 142 -19.55 7.79 22.67
C GLU A 142 -19.98 6.64 23.61
N SER A 143 -19.29 5.52 23.60
CA SER A 143 -19.53 4.42 24.56
C SER A 143 -19.08 4.76 25.98
N ALA A 144 -18.25 5.81 26.17
CA ALA A 144 -17.56 6.14 27.39
C ALA A 144 -16.64 5.01 27.93
N VAL A 145 -16.30 4.03 27.11
CA VAL A 145 -15.32 3.01 27.43
C VAL A 145 -13.92 3.60 27.39
N GLU A 146 -13.18 3.44 28.45
CA GLU A 146 -11.76 3.80 28.50
C GLU A 146 -10.90 2.57 28.15
N LEU A 147 -10.27 2.60 26.99
CA LEU A 147 -9.36 1.53 26.54
C LEU A 147 -8.11 1.46 27.43
N PRO A 148 -7.51 0.28 27.60
CA PRO A 148 -6.23 0.16 28.32
C PRO A 148 -5.08 0.90 27.64
N GLY A 149 -4.98 0.84 26.30
CA GLY A 149 -3.96 1.49 25.48
C GLY A 149 -4.52 2.61 24.61
N ASP A 150 -3.66 3.26 23.84
CA ASP A 150 -4.03 4.35 22.95
C ASP A 150 -4.47 3.82 21.57
N LEU A 151 -5.41 4.50 20.94
CA LEU A 151 -5.75 4.32 19.52
C LEU A 151 -5.17 5.49 18.72
N LEU A 152 -4.45 5.20 17.66
CA LEU A 152 -3.85 6.16 16.74
C LEU A 152 -4.48 6.03 15.36
N LEU A 153 -5.13 7.06 14.85
CA LEU A 153 -5.61 7.17 13.47
C LEU A 153 -4.57 7.92 12.66
N VAL A 154 -4.23 7.42 11.47
CA VAL A 154 -3.18 8.02 10.62
C VAL A 154 -3.67 8.13 9.18
N GLY A 155 -3.53 9.33 8.61
CA GLY A 155 -3.67 9.59 7.18
C GLY A 155 -2.29 9.85 6.59
N LEU A 156 -1.92 9.05 5.60
CA LEU A 156 -0.61 9.08 4.93
C LEU A 156 -0.74 9.67 3.53
N CYS A 157 0.30 10.36 3.07
CA CYS A 157 0.37 10.86 1.71
C CYS A 157 1.22 9.94 0.81
N ASP A 158 1.00 10.03 -0.52
CA ASP A 158 1.88 9.48 -1.56
C ASP A 158 1.98 7.94 -1.60
N GLU A 159 0.96 7.21 -1.19
CA GLU A 159 0.98 5.74 -1.30
C GLU A 159 1.02 5.29 -2.75
N GLU A 160 0.19 5.89 -3.60
CA GLU A 160 -0.03 5.52 -5.01
C GLU A 160 1.20 5.75 -5.92
N HIS A 161 2.30 6.28 -5.35
CA HIS A 161 3.53 6.54 -6.11
C HIS A 161 4.79 6.04 -5.38
N MET A 162 5.34 6.81 -4.44
CA MET A 162 6.64 6.53 -3.81
C MET A 162 6.55 6.17 -2.34
N MET A 163 5.35 6.19 -1.75
CA MET A 163 5.11 5.94 -0.31
C MET A 163 5.96 6.85 0.59
N LEU A 164 6.13 8.11 0.19
CA LEU A 164 6.95 9.07 0.96
C LEU A 164 6.34 9.30 2.35
N GLY A 165 5.00 9.33 2.44
CA GLY A 165 4.28 9.52 3.69
C GLY A 165 4.61 8.45 4.72
N SER A 166 4.41 7.19 4.40
CA SER A 166 4.66 6.10 5.35
C SER A 166 6.14 5.94 5.70
N LYS A 167 7.04 6.12 4.74
CA LYS A 167 8.49 6.11 4.96
C LYS A 167 8.93 7.20 5.94
N ASP A 168 8.34 8.39 5.85
CA ASP A 168 8.60 9.47 6.81
C ASP A 168 7.93 9.19 8.16
N PHE A 169 6.64 8.78 8.16
CA PHE A 169 5.88 8.54 9.38
C PHE A 169 6.51 7.45 10.25
N GLY A 170 6.99 6.36 9.66
CA GLY A 170 7.69 5.29 10.39
C GLY A 170 8.93 5.79 11.14
N ARG A 171 9.61 6.82 10.63
CA ARG A 171 10.80 7.42 11.28
C ARG A 171 10.45 8.48 12.29
N THR A 172 9.52 9.39 11.97
CA THR A 172 9.30 10.66 12.68
C THR A 172 7.97 10.72 13.40
N GLY A 173 6.97 9.92 12.99
CA GLY A 173 5.63 9.90 13.54
C GLY A 173 5.52 9.29 14.93
N PRO A 174 4.35 9.44 15.57
CA PRO A 174 4.03 8.75 16.81
C PRO A 174 4.17 7.24 16.66
N LYS A 175 4.85 6.60 17.60
CA LYS A 175 5.06 5.15 17.57
C LYS A 175 3.81 4.38 18.01
N ALA A 176 3.64 3.20 17.43
CA ALA A 176 2.62 2.22 17.79
C ALA A 176 3.26 0.85 18.02
N ASP A 177 2.55 -0.01 18.77
CA ASP A 177 2.97 -1.39 18.98
C ASP A 177 2.45 -2.31 17.86
N PHE A 178 1.34 -1.94 17.23
CA PHE A 178 0.69 -2.68 16.14
C PHE A 178 -0.03 -1.73 15.19
N ALA A 179 -0.14 -2.13 13.92
CA ALA A 179 -0.89 -1.36 12.93
C ALA A 179 -1.85 -2.25 12.12
N ILE A 180 -3.00 -1.67 11.76
CA ILE A 180 -3.90 -2.18 10.72
C ILE A 180 -3.88 -1.15 9.59
N VAL A 181 -3.51 -1.57 8.39
CA VAL A 181 -3.56 -0.76 7.17
C VAL A 181 -4.81 -1.16 6.38
N GLY A 182 -5.65 -0.19 6.07
CA GLY A 182 -7.03 -0.42 5.65
C GLY A 182 -7.24 -0.63 4.16
N GLU A 183 -6.26 -1.15 3.40
CA GLU A 183 -6.41 -1.47 1.99
C GLU A 183 -7.56 -2.44 1.71
N PRO A 184 -8.15 -2.41 0.49
CA PRO A 184 -9.32 -3.20 0.14
C PRO A 184 -9.00 -4.70 0.05
N THR A 185 -9.23 -5.44 1.11
CA THR A 185 -9.01 -6.88 1.20
C THR A 185 -10.28 -7.70 1.21
N SER A 186 -11.46 -7.08 1.09
CA SER A 186 -12.76 -7.71 1.38
C SER A 186 -12.80 -8.27 2.81
N LEU A 187 -12.15 -7.59 3.76
CA LEU A 187 -11.97 -7.98 5.17
C LEU A 187 -11.16 -9.27 5.38
N ARG A 188 -10.44 -9.76 4.38
CA ARG A 188 -9.44 -10.82 4.57
C ARG A 188 -8.27 -10.25 5.37
N ILE A 189 -7.60 -11.13 6.11
CA ILE A 189 -6.45 -10.76 6.94
C ILE A 189 -5.18 -11.06 6.15
N CYS A 190 -4.47 -10.00 5.74
CA CYS A 190 -3.28 -10.11 4.92
C CYS A 190 -2.03 -9.63 5.71
N PRO A 191 -1.36 -10.54 6.43
CA PRO A 191 -0.16 -10.20 7.19
C PRO A 191 1.11 -10.14 6.34
N ALA A 192 1.01 -10.43 5.03
CA ALA A 192 2.15 -10.47 4.13
C ALA A 192 1.81 -9.89 2.76
N HIS A 193 2.81 -9.33 2.08
CA HIS A 193 2.81 -9.08 0.64
C HIS A 193 4.23 -9.06 0.09
N SER A 194 4.36 -9.32 -1.21
CA SER A 194 5.64 -9.18 -1.92
C SER A 194 6.04 -7.71 -2.01
N GLY A 195 7.34 -7.46 -1.96
CA GLY A 195 7.86 -6.15 -2.32
C GLY A 195 7.94 -5.98 -3.84
N GLN A 196 8.19 -4.75 -4.28
CA GLN A 196 8.36 -4.40 -5.69
C GLN A 196 9.58 -3.51 -5.86
N ARG A 197 10.41 -3.83 -6.87
CA ARG A 197 11.54 -3.00 -7.27
C ARG A 197 11.59 -2.85 -8.77
N THR A 198 11.77 -1.61 -9.22
CA THR A 198 12.00 -1.31 -10.63
C THR A 198 13.48 -1.03 -10.84
N PHE A 199 14.12 -1.75 -11.78
CA PHE A 199 15.48 -1.51 -12.19
C PHE A 199 15.53 -1.17 -13.68
N PHE A 200 16.57 -0.42 -14.07
CA PHE A 200 16.90 -0.20 -15.48
C PHE A 200 18.15 -0.99 -15.84
N ILE A 201 18.10 -1.73 -16.93
CA ILE A 201 19.27 -2.34 -17.55
C ILE A 201 19.57 -1.50 -18.80
N ARG A 202 20.77 -0.93 -18.84
CA ARG A 202 21.23 -0.07 -19.95
C ARG A 202 22.32 -0.76 -20.71
N THR A 203 22.26 -0.74 -22.04
CA THR A 203 23.33 -1.17 -22.92
C THR A 203 23.86 -0.01 -23.73
N TYR A 204 25.15 0.00 -23.95
CA TYR A 204 25.86 1.06 -24.62
C TYR A 204 26.53 0.57 -25.90
N GLY A 205 26.59 1.42 -26.91
CA GLY A 205 27.14 1.16 -28.18
C GLY A 205 28.01 2.31 -28.71
N THR A 206 28.15 2.35 -30.04
CA THR A 206 28.87 3.40 -30.77
C THR A 206 28.06 3.78 -32.01
N ALA A 207 27.56 5.02 -32.03
CA ALA A 207 26.76 5.54 -33.13
C ALA A 207 27.59 5.73 -34.39
N VAL A 208 27.08 5.24 -35.49
CA VAL A 208 27.62 5.50 -36.86
C VAL A 208 26.46 5.51 -37.83
N HIS A 209 26.69 6.02 -39.03
CA HIS A 209 25.72 5.96 -40.13
C HIS A 209 25.42 4.52 -40.50
N SER A 210 24.15 4.16 -40.68
CA SER A 210 23.70 2.78 -40.94
C SER A 210 24.23 2.14 -42.22
N SER A 211 24.82 2.94 -43.14
CA SER A 211 25.51 2.41 -44.32
C SER A 211 26.87 1.75 -44.01
N ARG A 212 27.39 1.90 -42.80
CA ARG A 212 28.67 1.31 -42.33
C ARG A 212 28.54 0.74 -40.92
N PRO A 213 27.59 -0.19 -40.69
CA PRO A 213 27.28 -0.67 -39.37
C PRO A 213 28.45 -1.41 -38.70
N GLU A 214 29.38 -1.96 -39.49
CA GLU A 214 30.58 -2.65 -39.02
C GLU A 214 31.58 -1.74 -38.27
N ARG A 215 31.41 -0.40 -38.35
CA ARG A 215 32.22 0.60 -37.62
C ARG A 215 31.59 1.03 -36.30
N GLY A 216 30.35 0.64 -36.05
CA GLY A 216 29.60 0.95 -34.84
C GLY A 216 29.43 -0.25 -33.95
N VAL A 217 28.79 -0.01 -32.81
CA VAL A 217 28.33 -1.02 -31.87
C VAL A 217 26.87 -0.77 -31.60
N ASN A 218 26.01 -1.73 -31.91
CA ASN A 218 24.56 -1.55 -31.80
C ASN A 218 24.03 -1.91 -30.42
N ALA A 219 23.64 -0.88 -29.65
CA ALA A 219 23.11 -1.06 -28.31
C ALA A 219 21.79 -1.85 -28.27
N ILE A 220 20.92 -1.73 -29.28
CA ILE A 220 19.67 -2.51 -29.36
C ILE A 220 19.99 -4.02 -29.54
N VAL A 221 21.00 -4.36 -30.35
CA VAL A 221 21.44 -5.75 -30.52
C VAL A 221 22.00 -6.30 -29.21
N HIS A 222 22.75 -5.47 -28.46
CA HIS A 222 23.23 -5.85 -27.12
C HIS A 222 22.06 -6.07 -26.16
N MET A 223 21.04 -5.19 -26.17
CA MET A 223 19.86 -5.35 -25.33
C MET A 223 19.06 -6.62 -25.68
N ALA A 224 18.94 -6.97 -26.95
CA ALA A 224 18.32 -8.24 -27.36
C ALA A 224 19.04 -9.47 -26.75
N ARG A 225 20.38 -9.43 -26.67
CA ARG A 225 21.18 -10.47 -26.00
C ARG A 225 20.91 -10.49 -24.48
N VAL A 226 20.76 -9.33 -23.84
CA VAL A 226 20.37 -9.23 -22.42
C VAL A 226 19.01 -9.87 -22.18
N ILE A 227 18.01 -9.55 -23.00
CA ILE A 227 16.66 -10.11 -22.88
C ILE A 227 16.70 -11.64 -23.01
N ASN A 228 17.44 -12.17 -24.00
CA ASN A 228 17.63 -13.61 -24.16
C ASN A 228 18.36 -14.26 -22.97
N ALA A 229 19.35 -13.57 -22.37
CA ALA A 229 20.05 -14.07 -21.18
C ALA A 229 19.15 -14.10 -19.94
N LEU A 230 18.14 -13.23 -19.90
CA LEU A 230 17.13 -13.18 -18.83
C LEU A 230 15.93 -14.11 -19.12
N GLU A 231 15.86 -14.73 -20.30
CA GLU A 231 14.86 -15.75 -20.58
C GLU A 231 14.94 -16.88 -19.55
N GLY A 232 13.80 -17.33 -19.07
CA GLY A 232 13.73 -18.35 -18.01
C GLY A 232 14.04 -17.85 -16.59
N TYR A 233 14.43 -16.58 -16.38
CA TYR A 233 14.66 -16.07 -15.03
C TYR A 233 13.41 -16.17 -14.15
N GLY A 234 12.24 -15.78 -14.67
CA GLY A 234 10.97 -15.94 -13.97
C GLY A 234 10.64 -17.39 -13.61
N GLU A 235 10.93 -18.35 -14.50
CA GLU A 235 10.74 -19.78 -14.21
C GLU A 235 11.72 -20.30 -13.14
N ASN A 236 12.93 -19.74 -13.10
CA ASN A 236 13.89 -20.07 -12.03
C ASN A 236 13.39 -19.56 -10.68
N LEU A 237 12.81 -18.34 -10.61
CA LEU A 237 12.21 -17.81 -9.40
C LEU A 237 11.08 -18.70 -8.87
N LYS A 238 10.23 -19.23 -9.75
CA LYS A 238 9.18 -20.20 -9.37
C LYS A 238 9.73 -21.48 -8.72
N ARG A 239 10.95 -21.88 -9.07
CA ARG A 239 11.60 -23.10 -8.55
C ARG A 239 12.49 -22.86 -7.35
N ALA A 240 12.80 -21.62 -7.06
CA ALA A 240 13.71 -21.22 -5.99
C ALA A 240 13.01 -21.19 -4.63
N GLN A 241 13.00 -20.05 -3.98
CA GLN A 241 12.39 -19.86 -2.67
C GLN A 241 10.89 -19.61 -2.79
N HIS A 242 10.11 -20.19 -1.86
CA HIS A 242 8.69 -19.94 -1.71
C HIS A 242 8.38 -19.38 -0.34
N HIS A 243 7.55 -18.34 -0.32
CA HIS A 243 6.94 -17.84 0.92
C HIS A 243 5.55 -18.47 1.08
N PRO A 244 5.14 -18.89 2.30
CA PRO A 244 3.86 -19.59 2.51
C PRO A 244 2.63 -18.85 1.97
N LEU A 245 2.61 -17.52 2.06
CA LEU A 245 1.50 -16.68 1.60
C LEU A 245 1.80 -16.01 0.25
N CYS A 246 2.97 -15.39 0.06
CA CYS A 246 3.30 -14.65 -1.16
C CYS A 246 3.65 -15.54 -2.36
N GLY A 247 3.86 -16.84 -2.15
CA GLY A 247 4.28 -17.77 -3.18
C GLY A 247 5.75 -17.56 -3.59
N TYR A 248 6.00 -17.15 -4.81
CA TYR A 248 7.34 -17.00 -5.38
C TYR A 248 7.58 -15.61 -5.97
N GLY A 249 8.84 -15.20 -6.06
CA GLY A 249 9.24 -13.95 -6.70
C GLY A 249 8.90 -13.92 -8.19
N ARG A 250 8.58 -12.72 -8.72
CA ARG A 250 8.19 -12.53 -10.12
C ARG A 250 9.11 -11.54 -10.80
N PHE A 251 9.27 -11.70 -12.10
CA PHE A 251 10.10 -10.85 -12.96
C PHE A 251 9.37 -10.56 -14.26
N SER A 252 9.36 -9.31 -14.69
CA SER A 252 8.78 -8.88 -15.96
C SER A 252 9.58 -7.74 -16.56
N PRO A 253 10.11 -7.88 -17.80
CA PRO A 253 10.50 -6.73 -18.61
C PRO A 253 9.25 -5.93 -19.00
N GLY A 254 9.18 -4.66 -18.64
CA GLY A 254 7.99 -3.83 -18.83
C GLY A 254 8.10 -2.89 -20.03
N VAL A 255 9.22 -2.18 -20.13
CA VAL A 255 9.42 -1.14 -21.16
C VAL A 255 10.82 -1.24 -21.75
N ILE A 256 10.92 -1.06 -23.06
CA ILE A 256 12.21 -0.95 -23.77
C ILE A 256 12.24 0.34 -24.61
N ARG A 257 13.36 1.07 -24.51
CA ARG A 257 13.59 2.29 -25.29
C ARG A 257 15.01 2.27 -25.87
N GLY A 258 15.15 2.56 -27.16
CA GLY A 258 16.49 2.60 -27.78
C GLY A 258 16.47 3.10 -29.21
N GLY A 259 17.59 3.76 -29.60
CA GLY A 259 17.72 4.37 -30.90
C GLY A 259 16.93 5.68 -31.06
N SER A 260 17.27 6.46 -32.09
CA SER A 260 16.60 7.74 -32.40
C SER A 260 16.07 7.78 -33.84
N ILE A 261 16.84 7.25 -34.80
CA ILE A 261 16.49 7.18 -36.22
C ILE A 261 16.98 5.88 -36.84
N SER A 262 16.30 5.40 -37.88
CA SER A 262 16.65 4.14 -38.55
C SER A 262 17.96 4.21 -39.36
N SER A 263 18.43 5.41 -39.73
CA SER A 263 19.68 5.61 -40.47
C SER A 263 20.94 5.73 -39.62
N ALA A 264 20.84 5.52 -38.31
CA ALA A 264 21.96 5.47 -37.37
C ALA A 264 22.02 4.13 -36.62
N VAL A 265 23.22 3.62 -36.39
CA VAL A 265 23.45 2.53 -35.41
C VAL A 265 23.22 3.11 -34.01
N PRO A 266 22.32 2.55 -33.18
CA PRO A 266 22.02 3.11 -31.87
C PRO A 266 23.18 2.87 -30.89
N ASP A 267 23.53 3.91 -30.13
CA ASP A 267 24.56 3.87 -29.09
C ASP A 267 24.02 3.68 -27.67
N PHE A 268 22.68 3.70 -27.51
CA PHE A 268 22.01 3.50 -26.23
C PHE A 268 20.72 2.69 -26.38
N CYS A 269 20.48 1.80 -25.42
CA CYS A 269 19.20 1.14 -25.22
C CYS A 269 18.98 0.84 -23.74
N GLU A 270 17.76 1.06 -23.25
CA GLU A 270 17.34 0.88 -21.88
C GLU A 270 16.15 -0.09 -21.80
N LEU A 271 16.21 -1.01 -20.86
CA LEU A 271 15.14 -1.94 -20.48
C LEU A 271 14.74 -1.66 -19.04
N GLU A 272 13.46 -1.36 -18.83
CA GLU A 272 12.85 -1.24 -17.51
C GLU A 272 12.25 -2.59 -17.10
N ILE A 273 12.60 -3.06 -15.91
CA ILE A 273 12.15 -4.34 -15.36
C ILE A 273 11.45 -4.17 -14.03
N ASP A 274 10.33 -4.88 -13.85
CA ASP A 274 9.65 -5.07 -12.57
C ASP A 274 10.10 -6.38 -11.91
N ARG A 275 10.53 -6.30 -10.67
CA ARG A 275 10.90 -7.43 -9.84
C ARG A 275 10.06 -7.45 -8.57
N ARG A 276 9.07 -8.38 -8.53
CA ARG A 276 8.36 -8.69 -7.29
C ARG A 276 9.22 -9.65 -6.49
N PHE A 277 9.57 -9.24 -5.26
CA PHE A 277 10.48 -9.98 -4.40
C PHE A 277 9.81 -10.45 -3.11
N LEU A 278 10.34 -11.53 -2.54
CA LEU A 278 9.82 -12.10 -1.32
C LEU A 278 10.41 -11.38 -0.09
N PRO A 279 9.73 -11.43 1.06
CA PRO A 279 10.31 -10.98 2.31
C PRO A 279 11.71 -11.57 2.54
N GLY A 280 12.67 -10.72 2.94
CA GLY A 280 14.06 -11.10 3.16
C GLY A 280 14.97 -11.02 1.94
N GLU A 281 14.47 -10.87 0.71
CA GLU A 281 15.31 -10.60 -0.47
C GLU A 281 15.78 -9.15 -0.50
N THR A 282 17.07 -8.92 -0.83
CA THR A 282 17.65 -7.56 -0.90
C THR A 282 17.89 -7.11 -2.34
N SER A 283 18.05 -5.80 -2.54
CA SER A 283 18.41 -5.23 -3.86
C SER A 283 19.76 -5.79 -4.37
N GLU A 284 20.71 -5.98 -3.49
CA GLU A 284 22.05 -6.52 -3.83
C GLU A 284 21.95 -7.94 -4.33
N GLN A 285 21.11 -8.79 -3.71
CA GLN A 285 20.86 -10.16 -4.16
C GLN A 285 20.20 -10.16 -5.56
N ILE A 286 19.19 -9.34 -5.78
CA ILE A 286 18.51 -9.22 -7.08
C ILE A 286 19.50 -8.76 -8.16
N VAL A 287 20.30 -7.72 -7.89
CA VAL A 287 21.32 -7.24 -8.83
C VAL A 287 22.38 -8.31 -9.11
N ALA A 288 22.80 -9.07 -8.10
CA ALA A 288 23.74 -10.16 -8.28
C ALA A 288 23.19 -11.29 -9.17
N GLU A 289 21.90 -11.64 -9.02
CA GLU A 289 21.22 -12.61 -9.87
C GLU A 289 21.12 -12.15 -11.32
N LEU A 290 20.82 -10.87 -11.56
CA LEU A 290 20.79 -10.28 -12.90
C LEU A 290 22.19 -10.27 -13.52
N ARG A 291 23.21 -9.86 -12.77
CA ARG A 291 24.61 -9.86 -13.22
C ARG A 291 25.11 -11.25 -13.58
N ALA A 292 24.79 -12.26 -12.77
CA ALA A 292 25.19 -13.65 -13.05
C ALA A 292 24.74 -14.16 -14.42
N ARG A 293 23.66 -13.57 -14.99
CA ARG A 293 23.15 -13.88 -16.32
C ARG A 293 23.75 -13.01 -17.42
N ILE A 294 24.07 -11.76 -17.11
CA ILE A 294 24.51 -10.78 -18.11
C ILE A 294 26.04 -10.72 -18.23
N ASP A 295 26.79 -10.87 -17.15
CA ASP A 295 28.28 -10.83 -17.15
C ASP A 295 28.95 -11.78 -18.15
N PRO A 296 28.43 -13.00 -18.40
CA PRO A 296 28.99 -13.88 -19.45
C PRO A 296 28.95 -13.26 -20.86
N LEU A 297 28.00 -12.38 -21.16
CA LEU A 297 27.93 -11.65 -22.43
C LEU A 297 29.09 -10.67 -22.56
N ALA A 298 29.37 -9.91 -21.49
CA ALA A 298 30.49 -8.98 -21.45
C ALA A 298 31.84 -9.70 -21.47
N ALA A 299 31.95 -10.86 -20.85
CA ALA A 299 33.17 -11.66 -20.86
C ALA A 299 33.49 -12.24 -22.26
N SER A 300 32.45 -12.51 -23.08
CA SER A 300 32.60 -13.08 -24.43
C SER A 300 32.77 -12.03 -25.54
N ASP A 301 32.50 -10.75 -25.26
CA ASP A 301 32.49 -9.66 -26.24
C ASP A 301 33.01 -8.35 -25.64
N ASN A 302 34.22 -7.97 -26.01
CA ASN A 302 34.87 -6.75 -25.50
C ASN A 302 34.14 -5.45 -25.89
N SER A 303 33.22 -5.48 -26.84
CA SER A 303 32.40 -4.32 -27.19
C SER A 303 31.13 -4.21 -26.36
N PHE A 304 30.75 -5.28 -25.65
CA PHE A 304 29.54 -5.33 -24.85
C PHE A 304 29.71 -4.53 -23.55
N ARG A 305 28.93 -3.48 -23.43
CA ARG A 305 28.90 -2.64 -22.22
C ARG A 305 27.47 -2.53 -21.71
N TYR A 306 27.29 -2.71 -20.41
CA TYR A 306 26.02 -2.56 -19.76
C TYR A 306 26.17 -2.01 -18.34
N GLU A 307 25.08 -1.51 -17.79
CA GLU A 307 24.93 -1.23 -16.37
C GLU A 307 23.53 -1.62 -15.87
N ILE A 308 23.38 -1.85 -14.59
CA ILE A 308 22.10 -2.01 -13.89
C ILE A 308 21.98 -0.82 -12.95
N VAL A 309 20.90 -0.07 -13.08
CA VAL A 309 20.60 1.16 -12.32
C VAL A 309 19.33 0.96 -11.52
N GLY A 310 19.31 1.48 -10.30
CA GLY A 310 18.13 1.44 -9.44
C GLY A 310 18.41 0.75 -8.09
N PRO A 311 17.35 0.45 -7.33
CA PRO A 311 15.96 0.56 -7.75
C PRO A 311 15.47 2.01 -7.91
N ALA A 312 14.65 2.26 -8.93
CA ALA A 312 13.95 3.54 -9.12
C ALA A 312 12.66 3.59 -8.30
N LEU A 313 11.96 2.46 -8.21
CA LEU A 313 10.88 2.21 -7.26
C LEU A 313 11.36 1.15 -6.27
N ASP A 314 11.13 1.38 -4.98
CA ASP A 314 11.42 0.42 -3.91
C ASP A 314 10.26 0.40 -2.90
N VAL A 315 9.38 -0.59 -3.07
CA VAL A 315 8.29 -0.90 -2.16
C VAL A 315 8.70 -2.10 -1.33
N ALA A 316 8.82 -1.93 -0.03
CA ALA A 316 9.24 -2.99 0.88
C ALA A 316 8.21 -4.15 0.92
N ALA A 317 8.66 -5.36 1.22
CA ALA A 317 7.78 -6.50 1.46
C ALA A 317 7.27 -6.48 2.90
N LEU A 318 6.03 -6.96 3.11
CA LEU A 318 5.45 -7.19 4.43
C LEU A 318 5.54 -8.68 4.80
N ASP A 319 5.93 -8.96 6.05
CA ASP A 319 5.92 -10.33 6.61
C ASP A 319 5.71 -10.29 8.13
N THR A 320 4.48 -10.03 8.53
CA THR A 320 4.08 -10.14 9.94
C THR A 320 3.76 -11.61 10.25
N PRO A 321 4.42 -12.23 11.25
CA PRO A 321 4.16 -13.62 11.57
C PRO A 321 2.68 -13.89 11.85
N VAL A 322 2.13 -14.97 11.29
CA VAL A 322 0.71 -15.34 11.49
C VAL A 322 0.34 -15.60 12.97
N GLY A 323 1.31 -15.89 13.82
CA GLY A 323 1.16 -15.99 15.29
C GLY A 323 1.29 -14.65 16.01
N SER A 324 1.48 -13.53 15.32
CA SER A 324 1.55 -12.20 15.94
C SER A 324 0.23 -11.84 16.64
N PRO A 325 0.27 -11.16 17.79
CA PRO A 325 -0.94 -10.75 18.51
C PRO A 325 -1.96 -10.03 17.65
N ILE A 326 -1.52 -9.13 16.76
CA ILE A 326 -2.44 -8.39 15.88
C ILE A 326 -3.17 -9.30 14.88
N VAL A 327 -2.48 -10.31 14.32
CA VAL A 327 -3.10 -11.30 13.42
C VAL A 327 -4.12 -12.13 14.18
N LEU A 328 -3.74 -12.65 15.36
CA LEU A 328 -4.62 -13.47 16.19
C LEU A 328 -5.86 -12.71 16.66
N SER A 329 -5.72 -11.45 17.05
CA SER A 329 -6.85 -10.61 17.46
C SER A 329 -7.81 -10.35 16.29
N LEU A 330 -7.32 -10.11 15.08
CA LEU A 330 -8.17 -9.98 13.89
C LEU A 330 -8.87 -11.30 13.54
N VAL A 331 -8.18 -12.44 13.64
CA VAL A 331 -8.78 -13.78 13.43
C VAL A 331 -9.87 -14.07 14.45
N ASN A 332 -9.63 -13.78 15.73
CA ASN A 332 -10.61 -13.95 16.80
C ASN A 332 -11.85 -13.07 16.55
N ALA A 333 -11.61 -11.79 16.24
CA ALA A 333 -12.68 -10.82 15.95
C ALA A 333 -13.53 -11.26 14.75
N ALA A 334 -12.90 -11.63 13.64
CA ALA A 334 -13.58 -12.08 12.43
C ALA A 334 -14.36 -13.38 12.67
N THR A 335 -13.77 -14.35 13.40
CA THR A 335 -14.43 -15.60 13.75
C THR A 335 -15.69 -15.35 14.60
N HIS A 336 -15.60 -14.43 15.56
CA HIS A 336 -16.73 -14.04 16.39
C HIS A 336 -17.85 -13.37 15.58
N LEU A 337 -17.49 -12.41 14.72
CA LEU A 337 -18.46 -11.62 13.94
C LEU A 337 -19.10 -12.40 12.80
N PHE A 338 -18.31 -13.23 12.10
CA PHE A 338 -18.75 -13.86 10.85
C PHE A 338 -19.03 -15.36 11.00
N GLY A 339 -18.78 -15.93 12.18
CA GLY A 339 -19.12 -17.33 12.52
C GLY A 339 -18.15 -18.38 11.98
N SER A 340 -17.09 -17.95 11.27
CA SER A 340 -16.02 -18.84 10.77
C SER A 340 -14.68 -18.13 10.77
N PRO A 341 -13.56 -18.86 10.92
CA PRO A 341 -12.23 -18.25 10.77
C PRO A 341 -12.08 -17.60 9.40
N PRO A 342 -11.51 -16.38 9.34
CA PRO A 342 -11.27 -15.70 8.06
C PRO A 342 -10.15 -16.39 7.28
N GLU A 343 -10.10 -16.14 5.99
CA GLU A 343 -8.94 -16.48 5.17
C GLU A 343 -7.75 -15.58 5.54
N ILE A 344 -6.58 -16.21 5.75
CA ILE A 344 -5.30 -15.50 5.88
C ILE A 344 -4.58 -15.64 4.55
N ASP A 345 -4.25 -14.52 3.92
CA ASP A 345 -3.70 -14.47 2.57
C ASP A 345 -2.59 -13.43 2.47
N ALA A 346 -1.90 -13.38 1.31
CA ALA A 346 -1.05 -12.25 0.97
C ALA A 346 -1.86 -11.18 0.24
N PHE A 347 -1.62 -9.91 0.55
CA PHE A 347 -2.15 -8.82 -0.26
C PHE A 347 -1.41 -8.78 -1.62
N PRO A 348 -2.10 -8.67 -2.76
CA PRO A 348 -1.45 -8.80 -4.07
C PRO A 348 -0.66 -7.56 -4.50
N GLY A 349 -0.87 -6.41 -3.84
CA GLY A 349 -0.15 -5.13 -4.06
C GLY A 349 0.96 -4.87 -3.06
N GLY A 350 1.66 -3.74 -3.21
CA GLY A 350 2.44 -3.13 -2.15
C GLY A 350 1.55 -2.26 -1.28
N THR A 351 1.98 -1.92 -0.07
CA THR A 351 1.24 -1.05 0.85
C THR A 351 2.17 -0.24 1.74
N ASP A 352 1.63 0.71 2.48
CA ASP A 352 2.34 1.48 3.51
C ASP A 352 2.79 0.64 4.72
N ALA A 353 2.19 -0.54 4.93
CA ALA A 353 2.37 -1.36 6.13
C ALA A 353 3.82 -1.64 6.54
N PRO A 354 4.73 -2.05 5.63
CA PRO A 354 6.11 -2.35 6.01
C PRO A 354 6.93 -1.14 6.45
N ASN A 355 6.46 0.08 6.17
CA ASN A 355 7.15 1.32 6.50
C ASN A 355 6.81 1.87 7.90
N LEU A 356 5.82 1.30 8.62
CA LEU A 356 5.28 1.85 9.87
C LEU A 356 6.08 1.52 11.14
N ASP A 357 7.19 0.79 11.02
CA ASP A 357 8.11 0.44 12.13
C ASP A 357 7.42 -0.32 13.29
N CYS A 358 6.39 -1.10 12.99
CA CYS A 358 5.72 -2.01 13.93
C CYS A 358 5.08 -3.19 13.17
N PRO A 359 4.77 -4.32 13.85
CA PRO A 359 3.98 -5.39 13.24
C PRO A 359 2.66 -4.87 12.69
N ALA A 360 2.44 -5.03 11.38
CA ALA A 360 1.29 -4.51 10.68
C ALA A 360 0.54 -5.62 9.93
N VAL A 361 -0.77 -5.41 9.74
CA VAL A 361 -1.63 -6.30 8.95
C VAL A 361 -2.44 -5.43 8.00
N VAL A 362 -2.55 -5.88 6.75
CA VAL A 362 -3.42 -5.26 5.75
C VAL A 362 -4.81 -5.90 5.87
N CYS A 363 -5.82 -5.10 6.18
CA CYS A 363 -7.19 -5.57 6.33
C CYS A 363 -8.16 -4.39 6.22
N GLY A 364 -8.99 -4.35 5.20
CA GLY A 364 -9.95 -3.26 5.01
C GLY A 364 -11.15 -3.61 4.15
N PRO A 365 -12.14 -2.70 4.12
CA PRO A 365 -13.33 -2.85 3.32
C PRO A 365 -13.04 -2.58 1.86
N GLY A 366 -13.83 -3.18 0.98
CA GLY A 366 -13.70 -3.07 -0.47
C GLY A 366 -13.02 -4.27 -1.10
N ASP A 367 -13.35 -4.51 -2.35
CA ASP A 367 -12.69 -5.51 -3.19
C ASP A 367 -11.65 -4.82 -4.07
N LEU A 368 -10.41 -5.26 -3.98
CA LEU A 368 -9.31 -4.71 -4.78
C LEU A 368 -9.59 -4.69 -6.29
N ALA A 369 -10.47 -5.58 -6.78
CA ALA A 369 -10.90 -5.56 -8.18
C ALA A 369 -11.65 -4.28 -8.57
N GLN A 370 -12.15 -3.49 -7.60
CA GLN A 370 -12.76 -2.18 -7.82
C GLN A 370 -11.75 -1.04 -7.85
N ALA A 371 -10.59 -1.22 -7.24
CA ALA A 371 -9.53 -0.20 -7.24
C ALA A 371 -9.11 0.15 -8.67
N HIS A 372 -8.87 1.46 -8.91
CA HIS A 372 -8.41 1.99 -10.19
C HIS A 372 -9.40 1.84 -11.37
N THR A 373 -10.64 1.35 -11.15
CA THR A 373 -11.66 1.24 -12.20
C THR A 373 -12.34 2.58 -12.49
N LEU A 374 -13.13 2.65 -13.58
CA LEU A 374 -13.88 3.87 -13.96
C LEU A 374 -15.28 3.96 -13.33
N ASP A 375 -15.65 2.98 -12.52
CA ASP A 375 -16.92 2.88 -11.78
C ASP A 375 -16.67 2.36 -10.35
N GLU A 376 -15.57 2.77 -9.75
CA GLU A 376 -15.15 2.37 -8.41
C GLU A 376 -16.24 2.61 -7.37
N TYR A 377 -16.47 1.60 -6.54
CA TYR A 377 -17.44 1.66 -5.44
C TYR A 377 -17.02 0.78 -4.25
N VAL A 378 -17.69 1.00 -3.13
CA VAL A 378 -17.63 0.12 -1.96
C VAL A 378 -19.03 -0.11 -1.40
N GLU A 379 -19.26 -1.30 -0.83
CA GLU A 379 -20.50 -1.63 -0.14
C GLU A 379 -20.49 -1.03 1.28
N VAL A 380 -21.53 -0.25 1.61
CA VAL A 380 -21.70 0.36 2.94
C VAL A 380 -21.67 -0.70 4.04
N ASP A 381 -22.34 -1.84 3.82
CA ASP A 381 -22.36 -2.95 4.78
C ASP A 381 -20.95 -3.48 5.09
N GLN A 382 -20.08 -3.55 4.08
CA GLN A 382 -18.69 -3.98 4.27
C GLN A 382 -17.87 -2.95 5.06
N VAL A 383 -18.11 -1.64 4.86
CA VAL A 383 -17.46 -0.58 5.65
C VAL A 383 -17.91 -0.66 7.12
N VAL A 384 -19.19 -0.88 7.38
CA VAL A 384 -19.72 -1.05 8.75
C VAL A 384 -19.14 -2.31 9.41
N LYS A 385 -19.03 -3.41 8.67
CA LYS A 385 -18.37 -4.64 9.15
C LYS A 385 -16.90 -4.42 9.48
N ALA A 386 -16.20 -3.58 8.70
CA ALA A 386 -14.82 -3.19 9.02
C ALA A 386 -14.73 -2.47 10.37
N VAL A 387 -15.64 -1.52 10.64
CA VAL A 387 -15.70 -0.84 11.95
C VAL A 387 -15.88 -1.83 13.09
N GLN A 388 -16.81 -2.79 12.95
CA GLN A 388 -17.04 -3.83 13.95
C GLN A 388 -15.80 -4.71 14.17
N LEU A 389 -15.16 -5.13 13.06
CA LEU A 389 -13.96 -5.96 13.09
C LEU A 389 -12.81 -5.24 13.81
N TYR A 390 -12.57 -3.99 13.50
CA TYR A 390 -11.51 -3.20 14.12
C TYR A 390 -11.77 -3.00 15.63
N ILE A 391 -12.99 -2.67 16.03
CA ILE A 391 -13.34 -2.51 17.46
C ILE A 391 -13.08 -3.82 18.23
N HIS A 392 -13.53 -4.96 17.72
CA HIS A 392 -13.29 -6.24 18.36
C HIS A 392 -11.80 -6.57 18.45
N ALA A 393 -11.05 -6.39 17.36
CA ALA A 393 -9.62 -6.67 17.32
C ALA A 393 -8.82 -5.77 18.28
N ILE A 394 -9.16 -4.46 18.35
CA ILE A 394 -8.51 -3.50 19.24
C ILE A 394 -8.77 -3.88 20.70
N VAL A 395 -10.01 -4.18 21.06
CA VAL A 395 -10.37 -4.56 22.43
C VAL A 395 -9.66 -5.88 22.84
N ASP A 396 -9.69 -6.90 21.97
CA ASP A 396 -9.02 -8.18 22.22
C ASP A 396 -7.49 -7.99 22.41
N LEU A 397 -6.87 -7.20 21.53
CA LEU A 397 -5.42 -6.94 21.54
C LEU A 397 -4.96 -6.17 22.79
N MET A 398 -5.77 -5.20 23.26
CA MET A 398 -5.42 -4.36 24.41
C MET A 398 -5.65 -5.07 25.75
N GLU A 399 -6.59 -6.01 25.83
CA GLU A 399 -6.93 -6.72 27.06
C GLU A 399 -6.09 -8.01 27.27
N THR A 400 -5.59 -8.63 26.20
CA THR A 400 -4.81 -9.89 26.30
C THR A 400 -3.41 -9.70 26.92
N ARG A 401 -2.96 -8.47 27.17
CA ARG A 401 -1.63 -8.16 27.73
C ARG A 401 -1.65 -7.64 29.18
N THR A 402 -2.82 -7.52 29.79
CA THR A 402 -2.98 -7.23 31.21
C THR A 402 -3.14 -8.51 32.03
#